data_0df92948d0e37d6d2373f57935a5f00e
#
_entry.id   0df92948d0e37d6d2373f57935a5f00e
#
_cell.length_a   1.000
_cell.length_b   1.000
_cell.length_c   1.000
_cell.angle_alpha   90.00
_cell.angle_beta   90.00
_cell.angle_gamma   90.00
#
_symmetry.space_group_name_H-M   'P 1'
#
loop_
_entity.id
_entity.type
_entity.pdbx_description
1 polymer ?
#
loop_
_entity_poly.entity_id
_entity_poly.type
_entity_poly.pdbx_seq_one_letter_code
_entity_poly.pdbx_strand_id
1 'polypeptide(L)'
;MLVTLYIGCNQADTKEITANKQTTNFIQGPIKNADIPFKDYLIDGEKGDTLFYQTGSIIIFPPNSFIDKDGNTIKGNVKVKYREFTNPIDFYLSGIPMSFDSLGKQYTFESSGMCEIHAYKDGLPVLVNPKNKPQINIVTQNASSEHNLYYLDTNQHKWVNKGVSIVTDLNNLTKDKKTIDPSNYTAINEPIKPQKATNKSPVIKIVIDPASFKELLVYDNLKFQLDPNEKNFNPSDTADDWSDVELLKGSTKGLYTVKFSNATRSVSYSAKPVLEGKDYEKALKVFEKKKKEYQQLLADRLLQEKANKEKYIKDSIAYNVQLEENKRIEQLNEIIETRNKEIEKQNAIIEKMNKKVRETRLANELRRSFEIDGFGIWNCDRAISLNCLPIIASFKDSKGNSIELTNVAVLYKSFNGILNFTDNRIQVVKDADNMIIGIYNGRFAYITYNEYSKLKVTSDTKEQTFTMTVVEEKDNNYDFIKTITERQ
;
A
#
# COMPACT_ATOMS: atom_id res chain seq x y z
N MET A 1 66.16 22.07 54.05
CA MET A 1 66.07 20.82 53.28
C MET A 1 64.66 20.75 52.64
N LEU A 2 64.57 21.25 51.42
CA LEU A 2 63.31 21.38 50.72
C LEU A 2 63.20 20.14 49.78
N VAL A 3 62.14 19.36 49.99
CA VAL A 3 61.82 18.22 49.11
C VAL A 3 60.72 18.68 48.15
N THR A 4 61.11 18.80 46.89
CA THR A 4 60.21 19.11 45.79
C THR A 4 59.62 17.80 45.22
N LEU A 5 58.36 17.54 45.37
CA LEU A 5 57.63 16.45 44.73
C LEU A 5 57.22 16.90 43.30
N TYR A 6 57.74 16.17 42.29
CA TYR A 6 57.26 16.25 40.92
C TYR A 6 56.06 15.32 40.76
N ILE A 7 54.92 15.93 40.48
CA ILE A 7 53.73 15.17 40.02
C ILE A 7 53.78 15.13 38.49
N GLY A 8 54.08 13.97 37.93
CA GLY A 8 54.00 13.74 36.51
C GLY A 8 52.52 13.48 36.13
N CYS A 9 51.93 14.37 35.31
CA CYS A 9 50.66 14.11 34.62
C CYS A 9 50.94 13.15 33.47
N ASN A 10 50.46 11.90 33.59
CA ASN A 10 50.26 11.02 32.44
C ASN A 10 49.06 11.51 31.68
N GLN A 11 49.24 12.09 30.50
CA GLN A 11 48.18 12.23 29.50
C GLN A 11 47.85 10.85 28.95
N ALA A 12 46.71 10.33 29.32
CA ALA A 12 46.11 9.20 28.64
C ALA A 12 45.55 9.68 27.29
N ASP A 13 46.18 9.22 26.21
CA ASP A 13 45.64 9.33 24.85
C ASP A 13 44.24 8.66 24.79
N THR A 14 43.20 9.46 24.92
CA THR A 14 41.87 9.06 24.55
C THR A 14 41.81 9.00 23.01
N LYS A 15 42.05 7.82 22.45
CA LYS A 15 41.59 7.51 21.09
C LYS A 15 40.07 7.64 21.08
N GLU A 16 39.58 8.74 20.54
CA GLU A 16 38.20 8.81 20.07
C GLU A 16 37.99 7.68 19.06
N ILE A 17 37.30 6.64 19.51
CA ILE A 17 36.65 5.68 18.63
C ILE A 17 35.51 6.43 17.99
N THR A 18 35.75 7.08 16.86
CA THR A 18 34.74 7.49 15.93
C THR A 18 34.05 6.23 15.44
N ALA A 19 33.01 5.83 16.16
CA ALA A 19 32.06 4.86 15.65
C ALA A 19 31.48 5.45 14.36
N ASN A 20 31.99 4.97 13.23
CA ASN A 20 31.40 5.18 11.92
C ASN A 20 29.97 4.60 12.01
N LYS A 21 29.02 5.45 12.39
CA LYS A 21 27.59 5.13 12.32
C LYS A 21 27.28 5.05 10.83
N GLN A 22 27.50 3.87 10.24
CA GLN A 22 26.87 3.53 8.97
C GLN A 22 25.38 3.72 9.23
N THR A 23 24.84 4.81 8.73
CA THR A 23 23.39 4.97 8.57
C THR A 23 22.98 3.90 7.56
N THR A 24 22.57 2.74 8.06
CA THR A 24 21.92 1.73 7.24
C THR A 24 20.70 2.39 6.64
N ASN A 25 20.65 2.50 5.32
CA ASN A 25 19.48 3.00 4.64
C ASN A 25 18.29 2.13 5.07
N PHE A 26 17.23 2.76 5.53
CA PHE A 26 15.98 2.07 5.96
C PHE A 26 15.42 1.16 4.85
N ILE A 27 15.54 1.59 3.60
CA ILE A 27 15.16 0.81 2.43
C ILE A 27 16.42 0.30 1.77
N GLN A 28 16.59 -1.01 1.78
CA GLN A 28 17.74 -1.66 1.14
C GLN A 28 17.29 -2.98 0.53
N GLY A 29 17.40 -3.08 -0.78
CA GLY A 29 17.16 -4.33 -1.50
C GLY A 29 18.11 -5.44 -1.03
N PRO A 30 17.63 -6.68 -0.95
CA PRO A 30 18.41 -7.82 -0.45
C PRO A 30 19.50 -8.26 -1.41
N ILE A 31 19.45 -7.86 -2.68
CA ILE A 31 20.43 -8.17 -3.72
C ILE A 31 20.95 -6.87 -4.32
N LYS A 32 22.26 -6.70 -4.29
CA LYS A 32 22.88 -5.51 -4.87
C LYS A 32 22.62 -5.47 -6.38
N ASN A 33 22.17 -4.31 -6.86
CA ASN A 33 21.87 -4.03 -8.29
C ASN A 33 20.73 -4.87 -8.90
N ALA A 34 19.89 -5.53 -8.09
CA ALA A 34 18.70 -6.25 -8.55
C ALA A 34 17.39 -5.48 -8.27
N ASP A 35 17.47 -4.19 -7.99
CA ASP A 35 16.30 -3.33 -7.80
C ASP A 35 15.80 -2.76 -9.13
N ILE A 36 14.54 -2.34 -9.16
CA ILE A 36 13.91 -1.74 -10.34
C ILE A 36 14.59 -0.41 -10.68
N PRO A 37 15.08 -0.23 -11.91
CA PRO A 37 15.73 1.01 -12.29
C PRO A 37 14.73 2.16 -12.39
N PHE A 38 15.17 3.35 -12.01
CA PHE A 38 14.43 4.57 -12.28
C PHE A 38 14.44 4.93 -13.77
N LYS A 39 13.30 5.39 -14.27
CA LYS A 39 13.22 6.10 -15.53
C LYS A 39 13.34 7.60 -15.26
N ASP A 40 14.23 8.25 -16.00
CA ASP A 40 14.48 9.67 -15.91
C ASP A 40 13.61 10.43 -16.94
N TYR A 41 13.07 11.56 -16.48
CA TYR A 41 12.30 12.50 -17.30
C TYR A 41 12.83 13.91 -17.07
N LEU A 42 12.64 14.78 -18.06
CA LEU A 42 12.99 16.20 -17.95
C LEU A 42 11.72 17.03 -18.18
N ILE A 43 11.33 17.83 -17.22
CA ILE A 43 10.09 18.60 -17.19
C ILE A 43 10.40 20.08 -17.10
N ASP A 44 9.73 20.91 -17.89
CA ASP A 44 9.74 22.37 -17.72
C ASP A 44 8.93 22.72 -16.45
N GLY A 45 9.60 23.25 -15.43
CA GLY A 45 8.99 23.55 -14.13
C GLY A 45 7.90 24.61 -14.19
N GLU A 46 7.94 25.52 -15.20
CA GLU A 46 6.95 26.58 -15.36
C GLU A 46 5.72 26.12 -16.15
N LYS A 47 5.90 25.22 -17.14
CA LYS A 47 4.82 24.75 -18.02
C LYS A 47 4.15 23.48 -17.51
N GLY A 48 4.89 22.68 -16.72
CA GLY A 48 4.48 21.33 -16.37
C GLY A 48 4.59 20.36 -17.55
N ASP A 49 4.13 19.13 -17.36
CA ASP A 49 4.13 18.08 -18.40
C ASP A 49 3.24 16.90 -18.00
N THR A 50 2.97 16.02 -18.95
CA THR A 50 2.32 14.72 -18.73
C THR A 50 3.26 13.60 -19.14
N LEU A 51 3.68 12.78 -18.17
CA LEU A 51 4.60 11.68 -18.39
C LEU A 51 3.84 10.37 -18.53
N PHE A 52 4.33 9.52 -19.43
CA PHE A 52 3.82 8.19 -19.65
C PHE A 52 4.88 7.17 -19.24
N TYR A 53 4.50 6.29 -18.31
CA TYR A 53 5.36 5.20 -17.88
C TYR A 53 5.07 3.92 -18.68
N GLN A 54 6.03 3.01 -18.71
CA GLN A 54 5.96 1.79 -19.55
C GLN A 54 4.80 0.83 -19.18
N THR A 55 4.30 0.90 -17.94
CA THR A 55 3.13 0.12 -17.48
C THR A 55 1.81 0.65 -18.03
N GLY A 56 1.77 1.87 -18.58
CA GLY A 56 0.57 2.58 -18.98
C GLY A 56 0.15 3.67 -17.98
N SER A 57 0.84 3.79 -16.84
CA SER A 57 0.57 4.84 -15.86
C SER A 57 0.91 6.23 -16.37
N ILE A 58 0.18 7.22 -15.87
CA ILE A 58 0.26 8.61 -16.30
C ILE A 58 0.57 9.49 -15.09
N ILE A 59 1.59 10.32 -15.19
CA ILE A 59 1.95 11.30 -14.17
C ILE A 59 1.77 12.70 -14.76
N ILE A 60 0.92 13.50 -14.15
CA ILE A 60 0.59 14.85 -14.61
C ILE A 60 1.23 15.85 -13.65
N PHE A 61 2.07 16.71 -14.18
CA PHE A 61 2.64 17.85 -13.47
C PHE A 61 1.97 19.11 -13.96
N PRO A 62 1.09 19.74 -13.16
CA PRO A 62 0.57 21.06 -13.49
C PRO A 62 1.69 22.10 -13.64
N PRO A 63 1.46 23.24 -14.30
CA PRO A 63 2.39 24.35 -14.30
C PRO A 63 2.79 24.75 -12.88
N ASN A 64 4.09 25.02 -12.66
CA ASN A 64 4.62 25.42 -11.36
C ASN A 64 4.43 24.39 -10.22
N SER A 65 4.55 23.10 -10.55
CA SER A 65 4.44 22.01 -9.56
C SER A 65 5.60 21.89 -8.59
N PHE A 66 6.71 22.57 -8.85
CA PHE A 66 7.96 22.44 -8.11
C PHE A 66 8.31 23.73 -7.38
N ILE A 67 8.74 23.61 -6.13
CA ILE A 67 9.26 24.70 -5.32
C ILE A 67 10.61 24.32 -4.69
N ASP A 68 11.41 25.32 -4.37
CA ASP A 68 12.62 25.15 -3.57
C ASP A 68 12.28 25.08 -2.07
N LYS A 69 13.30 24.89 -1.23
CA LYS A 69 13.16 24.86 0.25
C LYS A 69 12.60 26.18 0.84
N ASP A 70 12.71 27.28 0.13
CA ASP A 70 12.27 28.61 0.56
C ASP A 70 10.84 28.92 0.03
N GLY A 71 10.24 27.98 -0.72
CA GLY A 71 8.87 28.09 -1.27
C GLY A 71 8.78 28.81 -2.60
N ASN A 72 9.92 29.14 -3.24
CA ASN A 72 9.92 29.78 -4.56
C ASN A 72 9.70 28.74 -5.67
N THR A 73 8.93 29.12 -6.68
CA THR A 73 8.69 28.28 -7.85
C THR A 73 9.98 28.04 -8.64
N ILE A 74 10.25 26.78 -8.96
CA ILE A 74 11.40 26.37 -9.78
C ILE A 74 11.14 26.67 -11.25
N LYS A 75 12.11 27.35 -11.88
CA LYS A 75 12.10 27.65 -13.30
C LYS A 75 13.01 26.74 -14.11
N GLY A 76 12.66 26.56 -15.39
CA GLY A 76 13.41 25.75 -16.34
C GLY A 76 13.32 24.26 -16.03
N ASN A 77 14.27 23.48 -16.53
CA ASN A 77 14.19 22.02 -16.50
C ASN A 77 14.40 21.43 -15.11
N VAL A 78 13.46 20.56 -14.71
CA VAL A 78 13.51 19.72 -13.49
C VAL A 78 13.66 18.26 -13.93
N LYS A 79 14.62 17.55 -13.36
CA LYS A 79 14.82 16.12 -13.59
C LYS A 79 13.90 15.35 -12.64
N VAL A 80 12.96 14.58 -13.19
CA VAL A 80 12.09 13.68 -12.44
C VAL A 80 12.55 12.23 -12.64
N LYS A 81 12.67 11.50 -11.55
CA LYS A 81 12.97 10.06 -11.52
C LYS A 81 11.72 9.32 -11.04
N TYR A 82 11.28 8.32 -11.80
CA TYR A 82 10.06 7.57 -11.50
C TYR A 82 10.25 6.08 -11.73
N ARG A 83 9.68 5.28 -10.85
CA ARG A 83 9.58 3.81 -11.01
C ARG A 83 8.31 3.29 -10.33
N GLU A 84 7.87 2.12 -10.76
CA GLU A 84 6.70 1.43 -10.21
C GLU A 84 7.05 0.02 -9.74
N PHE A 85 6.30 -0.43 -8.76
CA PHE A 85 6.38 -1.76 -8.19
C PHE A 85 5.01 -2.42 -8.40
N THR A 86 4.96 -3.46 -9.23
CA THR A 86 3.72 -4.03 -9.75
C THR A 86 3.38 -5.41 -9.23
N ASN A 87 4.34 -6.08 -8.61
CA ASN A 87 4.20 -7.46 -8.12
C ASN A 87 5.05 -7.71 -6.85
N PRO A 88 4.84 -8.82 -6.14
CA PRO A 88 5.53 -9.11 -4.89
C PRO A 88 7.06 -9.15 -4.99
N ILE A 89 7.61 -9.55 -6.13
CA ILE A 89 9.06 -9.55 -6.34
C ILE A 89 9.63 -8.15 -6.42
N ASP A 90 8.90 -7.22 -7.02
CA ASP A 90 9.29 -5.82 -7.06
C ASP A 90 9.43 -5.25 -5.63
N PHE A 91 8.47 -5.56 -4.74
CA PHE A 91 8.53 -5.17 -3.33
C PHE A 91 9.71 -5.80 -2.60
N TYR A 92 9.94 -7.09 -2.82
CA TYR A 92 11.05 -7.81 -2.19
C TYR A 92 12.41 -7.24 -2.61
N LEU A 93 12.65 -7.09 -3.91
CA LEU A 93 13.93 -6.62 -4.43
C LEU A 93 14.21 -5.16 -4.13
N SER A 94 13.19 -4.32 -3.98
CA SER A 94 13.33 -2.93 -3.55
C SER A 94 13.69 -2.78 -2.07
N GLY A 95 13.35 -3.76 -1.23
CA GLY A 95 13.47 -3.68 0.21
C GLY A 95 12.43 -2.76 0.88
N ILE A 96 11.40 -2.35 0.16
CA ILE A 96 10.29 -1.53 0.70
C ILE A 96 9.44 -2.41 1.62
N PRO A 97 9.20 -2.00 2.89
CA PRO A 97 8.42 -2.80 3.81
C PRO A 97 6.93 -2.84 3.39
N MET A 98 6.38 -4.05 3.28
CA MET A 98 4.97 -4.28 2.97
C MET A 98 4.15 -4.62 4.24
N SER A 99 4.57 -4.09 5.36
CA SER A 99 3.87 -4.23 6.64
C SER A 99 3.49 -2.87 7.20
N PHE A 100 2.34 -2.82 7.85
CA PHE A 100 1.80 -1.64 8.49
C PHE A 100 1.45 -1.95 9.93
N ASP A 101 2.02 -1.20 10.88
CA ASP A 101 1.66 -1.30 12.29
C ASP A 101 0.50 -0.35 12.58
N SER A 102 -0.57 -0.89 13.18
CA SER A 102 -1.66 -0.10 13.70
C SER A 102 -1.97 -0.57 15.11
N LEU A 103 -1.73 0.27 16.09
CA LEU A 103 -2.01 0.02 17.50
C LEU A 103 -1.34 -1.25 18.06
N GLY A 104 -0.10 -1.54 17.61
CA GLY A 104 0.68 -2.70 18.05
C GLY A 104 0.28 -4.02 17.38
N LYS A 105 -0.58 -3.99 16.36
CA LYS A 105 -0.88 -5.13 15.49
C LYS A 105 -0.31 -4.90 14.11
N GLN A 106 0.50 -5.83 13.64
CA GLN A 106 1.03 -5.81 12.29
C GLN A 106 0.01 -6.34 11.28
N TYR A 107 -0.17 -5.60 10.20
CA TYR A 107 -0.95 -5.98 9.04
C TYR A 107 -0.02 -6.11 7.84
N THR A 108 -0.39 -6.94 6.90
CA THR A 108 0.29 -7.05 5.61
C THR A 108 -0.46 -6.23 4.59
N PHE A 109 0.25 -5.51 3.74
CA PHE A 109 -0.34 -4.78 2.64
C PHE A 109 -0.59 -5.69 1.44
N GLU A 110 -1.80 -5.61 0.91
CA GLU A 110 -2.13 -6.03 -0.45
C GLU A 110 -2.12 -4.79 -1.34
N SER A 111 -1.16 -4.72 -2.25
CA SER A 111 -0.98 -3.55 -3.09
C SER A 111 -1.83 -3.63 -4.37
N SER A 112 -2.43 -2.52 -4.73
CA SER A 112 -3.02 -2.31 -6.04
C SER A 112 -2.26 -1.32 -6.91
N GLY A 113 -1.09 -0.91 -6.47
CA GLY A 113 -0.13 -0.08 -7.20
C GLY A 113 0.74 0.73 -6.25
N MET A 114 2.05 0.62 -6.45
CA MET A 114 3.06 1.37 -5.70
C MET A 114 4.02 2.06 -6.68
N CYS A 115 4.45 3.26 -6.34
CA CYS A 115 5.45 3.99 -7.12
C CYS A 115 6.42 4.75 -6.22
N GLU A 116 7.59 5.03 -6.79
CA GLU A 116 8.57 5.93 -6.19
C GLU A 116 8.88 7.06 -7.18
N ILE A 117 8.84 8.29 -6.69
CA ILE A 117 9.03 9.49 -7.48
C ILE A 117 9.93 10.48 -6.76
N HIS A 118 10.92 11.00 -7.46
CA HIS A 118 11.82 12.05 -6.96
C HIS A 118 12.00 13.13 -8.01
N ALA A 119 12.26 14.37 -7.59
CA ALA A 119 12.52 15.48 -8.47
C ALA A 119 13.75 16.29 -8.03
N TYR A 120 14.54 16.72 -9.00
CA TYR A 120 15.81 17.41 -8.77
C TYR A 120 15.98 18.58 -9.72
N LYS A 121 16.50 19.70 -9.20
CA LYS A 121 16.99 20.82 -9.97
C LYS A 121 18.49 20.97 -9.72
N ASP A 122 19.29 20.87 -10.78
CA ASP A 122 20.76 20.98 -10.71
C ASP A 122 21.40 20.05 -9.65
N GLY A 123 20.84 18.82 -9.52
CA GLY A 123 21.27 17.81 -8.56
C GLY A 123 20.72 17.97 -7.13
N LEU A 124 20.04 19.07 -6.82
CA LEU A 124 19.42 19.30 -5.51
C LEU A 124 17.95 18.87 -5.54
N PRO A 125 17.45 18.20 -4.48
CA PRO A 125 16.04 17.83 -4.38
C PRO A 125 15.15 19.08 -4.33
N VAL A 126 14.01 19.01 -5.02
CA VAL A 126 12.97 20.03 -4.99
C VAL A 126 11.74 19.49 -4.26
N LEU A 127 10.82 20.39 -3.87
CA LEU A 127 9.60 20.07 -3.14
C LEU A 127 8.38 20.20 -4.06
N VAL A 128 7.30 19.52 -3.69
CA VAL A 128 5.99 19.69 -4.34
C VAL A 128 5.38 21.02 -3.95
N ASN A 129 4.91 21.78 -4.92
CA ASN A 129 4.13 22.98 -4.67
C ASN A 129 2.73 22.60 -4.16
N PRO A 130 2.35 22.95 -2.91
CA PRO A 130 1.06 22.57 -2.35
C PRO A 130 -0.16 23.12 -3.10
N LYS A 131 0.04 24.18 -3.92
CA LYS A 131 -1.01 24.79 -4.75
C LYS A 131 -1.20 24.12 -6.10
N ASN A 132 -0.16 23.44 -6.60
CA ASN A 132 -0.11 22.81 -7.93
C ASN A 132 0.46 21.41 -7.80
N LYS A 133 -0.26 20.54 -7.12
CA LYS A 133 0.19 19.17 -6.81
C LYS A 133 0.22 18.30 -8.06
N PRO A 134 1.28 17.53 -8.27
CA PRO A 134 1.28 16.49 -9.29
C PRO A 134 0.22 15.43 -9.01
N GLN A 135 -0.36 14.90 -10.09
CA GLN A 135 -1.31 13.78 -10.04
C GLN A 135 -0.66 12.53 -10.63
N ILE A 136 -0.77 11.42 -9.91
CA ILE A 136 -0.35 10.11 -10.39
C ILE A 136 -1.59 9.27 -10.70
N ASN A 137 -1.60 8.65 -11.88
CA ASN A 137 -2.64 7.74 -12.34
C ASN A 137 -1.96 6.39 -12.61
N ILE A 138 -1.83 5.57 -11.56
CA ILE A 138 -1.14 4.28 -11.64
C ILE A 138 -2.07 3.20 -12.18
N VAL A 139 -1.60 2.40 -13.14
CA VAL A 139 -2.36 1.25 -13.67
C VAL A 139 -2.58 0.22 -12.57
N THR A 140 -3.80 -0.30 -12.48
CA THR A 140 -4.18 -1.32 -11.51
C THR A 140 -5.05 -2.41 -12.15
N GLN A 141 -4.92 -3.62 -11.65
CA GLN A 141 -5.85 -4.73 -11.97
C GLN A 141 -6.95 -4.87 -10.91
N ASN A 142 -6.85 -4.12 -9.82
CA ASN A 142 -7.77 -4.21 -8.69
C ASN A 142 -8.71 -3.01 -8.66
N ALA A 143 -10.00 -3.25 -8.92
CA ALA A 143 -11.06 -2.23 -8.92
C ALA A 143 -11.65 -1.94 -7.53
N SER A 144 -11.24 -2.68 -6.46
CA SER A 144 -11.80 -2.54 -5.12
C SER A 144 -11.59 -1.13 -4.56
N SER A 145 -12.63 -0.54 -4.00
CA SER A 145 -12.59 0.77 -3.30
C SER A 145 -11.99 0.69 -1.89
N GLU A 146 -11.59 -0.50 -1.42
CA GLU A 146 -11.07 -0.71 -0.07
C GLU A 146 -9.59 -0.32 0.11
N HIS A 147 -8.92 0.09 -0.96
CA HIS A 147 -7.52 0.51 -0.92
C HIS A 147 -7.38 1.97 -0.51
N ASN A 148 -6.57 2.20 0.50
CA ASN A 148 -6.18 3.54 0.93
C ASN A 148 -4.86 3.95 0.27
N LEU A 149 -4.60 5.25 0.25
CA LEU A 149 -3.34 5.83 -0.18
C LEU A 149 -2.40 5.95 1.03
N TYR A 150 -1.17 5.48 0.88
CA TYR A 150 -0.12 5.58 1.89
C TYR A 150 1.12 6.25 1.31
N TYR A 151 1.81 6.98 2.17
CA TYR A 151 3.13 7.56 1.92
C TYR A 151 4.14 6.96 2.89
N LEU A 152 5.30 6.53 2.41
CA LEU A 152 6.36 6.02 3.28
C LEU A 152 7.21 7.16 3.82
N ASP A 153 7.04 7.49 5.10
CA ASP A 153 7.92 8.40 5.82
C ASP A 153 9.22 7.67 6.16
N THR A 154 10.26 7.92 5.36
CA THR A 154 11.57 7.29 5.53
C THR A 154 12.34 7.79 6.76
N ASN A 155 11.96 8.94 7.33
CA ASN A 155 12.58 9.45 8.57
C ASN A 155 11.98 8.77 9.80
N GLN A 156 10.65 8.52 9.78
CA GLN A 156 9.96 7.84 10.86
C GLN A 156 9.88 6.33 10.65
N HIS A 157 10.39 5.81 9.52
CA HIS A 157 10.38 4.41 9.15
C HIS A 157 8.99 3.76 9.18
N LYS A 158 7.98 4.51 8.74
CA LYS A 158 6.58 4.04 8.80
C LYS A 158 5.73 4.53 7.63
N TRP A 159 4.71 3.78 7.33
CA TRP A 159 3.66 4.18 6.41
C TRP A 159 2.69 5.16 7.08
N VAL A 160 2.38 6.24 6.38
CA VAL A 160 1.41 7.26 6.81
C VAL A 160 0.19 7.15 5.89
N ASN A 161 -0.98 6.92 6.47
CA ASN A 161 -2.23 6.89 5.73
C ASN A 161 -2.59 8.32 5.26
N LYS A 162 -2.75 8.49 3.95
CA LYS A 162 -3.08 9.77 3.28
C LYS A 162 -4.55 9.84 2.82
N GLY A 163 -5.34 8.83 3.12
CA GLY A 163 -6.75 8.76 2.74
C GLY A 163 -7.03 7.75 1.64
N VAL A 164 -8.00 8.03 0.79
CA VAL A 164 -8.50 7.09 -0.22
C VAL A 164 -7.95 7.41 -1.60
N SER A 165 -7.56 6.38 -2.36
CA SER A 165 -7.28 6.50 -3.80
C SER A 165 -8.57 6.33 -4.61
N ILE A 166 -8.72 7.10 -5.70
CA ILE A 166 -9.89 7.01 -6.58
C ILE A 166 -9.57 6.05 -7.72
N VAL A 167 -10.44 5.07 -7.96
CA VAL A 167 -10.36 4.21 -9.15
C VAL A 167 -11.06 4.91 -10.31
N THR A 168 -10.33 5.13 -11.41
CA THR A 168 -10.87 5.72 -12.64
C THR A 168 -10.83 4.68 -13.75
N ASP A 169 -12.01 4.39 -14.33
CA ASP A 169 -12.14 3.61 -15.55
C ASP A 169 -12.31 4.57 -16.73
N LEU A 170 -11.26 4.69 -17.54
CA LEU A 170 -11.28 5.59 -18.71
C LEU A 170 -12.18 5.12 -19.85
N ASN A 171 -12.59 3.84 -19.86
CA ASN A 171 -13.52 3.31 -20.88
C ASN A 171 -14.91 3.95 -20.79
N ASN A 172 -15.28 4.42 -19.60
CA ASN A 172 -16.56 5.08 -19.38
C ASN A 172 -16.59 6.56 -19.81
N LEU A 173 -15.42 7.16 -20.05
CA LEU A 173 -15.33 8.54 -20.52
C LEU A 173 -15.67 8.70 -22.01
N THR A 174 -15.62 7.62 -22.80
CA THR A 174 -15.82 7.66 -24.26
C THR A 174 -17.18 7.13 -24.71
N LYS A 175 -17.92 6.43 -23.87
CA LYS A 175 -19.18 5.76 -24.26
C LYS A 175 -20.48 6.38 -23.75
N ASP A 176 -20.43 7.11 -22.66
CA ASP A 176 -21.63 7.78 -22.14
C ASP A 176 -21.28 9.16 -21.60
N LYS A 177 -21.95 10.20 -22.12
CA LYS A 177 -22.16 11.47 -21.42
C LYS A 177 -23.02 11.28 -20.16
N LYS A 178 -22.92 10.14 -19.49
CA LYS A 178 -23.46 9.99 -18.16
C LYS A 178 -22.50 10.72 -17.23
N THR A 179 -22.98 11.83 -16.72
CA THR A 179 -22.46 12.49 -15.53
C THR A 179 -21.92 11.43 -14.59
N ILE A 180 -20.61 11.46 -14.33
CA ILE A 180 -20.02 10.73 -13.22
C ILE A 180 -20.78 11.21 -12.00
N ASP A 181 -21.62 10.33 -11.46
CA ASP A 181 -22.28 10.61 -10.18
C ASP A 181 -21.17 10.68 -9.15
N PRO A 182 -20.89 11.84 -8.56
CA PRO A 182 -19.86 11.97 -7.55
C PRO A 182 -20.18 11.22 -6.26
N SER A 183 -21.24 10.41 -6.23
CA SER A 183 -21.72 9.67 -5.05
C SER A 183 -20.89 8.45 -4.66
N ASN A 184 -19.81 8.09 -5.39
CA ASN A 184 -18.88 7.03 -5.02
C ASN A 184 -17.75 7.47 -4.08
N TYR A 185 -18.00 8.51 -3.27
CA TYR A 185 -17.09 8.82 -2.17
C TYR A 185 -17.29 7.84 -1.03
N THR A 186 -16.20 7.31 -0.51
CA THR A 186 -16.17 6.46 0.69
C THR A 186 -17.07 7.06 1.77
N ALA A 187 -17.98 6.27 2.28
CA ALA A 187 -18.87 6.70 3.34
C ALA A 187 -18.06 7.23 4.53
N ILE A 188 -18.18 8.50 4.83
CA ILE A 188 -17.71 9.06 6.09
C ILE A 188 -18.53 8.34 7.15
N ASN A 189 -17.91 7.49 7.95
CA ASN A 189 -18.63 6.68 8.93
C ASN A 189 -19.23 7.60 9.99
N GLU A 190 -20.55 7.68 9.98
CA GLU A 190 -21.30 8.36 11.03
C GLU A 190 -21.03 7.64 12.37
N PRO A 191 -20.63 8.36 13.42
CA PRO A 191 -20.36 7.75 14.71
C PRO A 191 -21.61 7.06 15.26
N ILE A 192 -21.44 5.89 15.86
CA ILE A 192 -22.52 5.14 16.48
C ILE A 192 -22.74 5.73 17.87
N LYS A 193 -23.99 6.11 18.18
CA LYS A 193 -24.35 6.62 19.50
C LYS A 193 -24.08 5.55 20.57
N PRO A 194 -23.29 5.82 21.63
CA PRO A 194 -23.05 4.85 22.67
C PRO A 194 -24.33 4.50 23.42
N GLN A 195 -24.47 3.25 23.80
CA GLN A 195 -25.60 2.77 24.59
C GLN A 195 -25.13 2.39 26.00
N LYS A 196 -25.99 2.60 26.99
CA LYS A 196 -25.71 2.21 28.37
C LYS A 196 -26.07 0.74 28.56
N ALA A 197 -25.16 -0.03 29.19
CA ALA A 197 -25.47 -1.40 29.58
C ALA A 197 -26.66 -1.45 30.52
N THR A 198 -27.48 -2.48 30.37
CA THR A 198 -28.65 -2.75 31.23
C THR A 198 -28.45 -4.08 31.98
N ASN A 199 -29.10 -4.24 33.12
CA ASN A 199 -29.01 -5.48 33.93
C ASN A 199 -29.87 -6.61 33.34
N LYS A 200 -30.41 -6.47 32.15
CA LYS A 200 -31.37 -7.41 31.56
C LYS A 200 -30.75 -8.58 30.80
N SER A 201 -29.48 -8.48 30.42
CA SER A 201 -28.77 -9.48 29.62
C SER A 201 -27.29 -9.49 29.89
N PRO A 202 -26.61 -10.60 29.62
CA PRO A 202 -25.18 -10.73 29.78
C PRO A 202 -24.42 -9.68 28.95
N VAL A 203 -23.35 -9.18 29.53
CA VAL A 203 -22.42 -8.22 28.90
C VAL A 203 -21.07 -8.91 28.80
N ILE A 204 -20.52 -8.96 27.60
CA ILE A 204 -19.25 -9.63 27.30
C ILE A 204 -18.22 -8.64 26.75
N LYS A 205 -16.97 -8.87 27.03
CA LYS A 205 -15.85 -8.13 26.47
C LYS A 205 -15.24 -8.95 25.32
N ILE A 206 -15.13 -8.35 24.15
CA ILE A 206 -14.59 -8.98 22.95
C ILE A 206 -13.41 -8.16 22.47
N VAL A 207 -12.40 -8.81 21.95
CA VAL A 207 -11.30 -8.14 21.23
C VAL A 207 -11.84 -7.72 19.87
N ILE A 208 -11.85 -6.42 19.61
CA ILE A 208 -12.37 -5.84 18.37
C ILE A 208 -11.23 -5.77 17.37
N ASP A 209 -11.42 -6.34 16.17
CA ASP A 209 -10.50 -6.16 15.06
C ASP A 209 -10.58 -4.72 14.53
N PRO A 210 -9.49 -3.93 14.65
CA PRO A 210 -9.49 -2.53 14.22
C PRO A 210 -9.72 -2.34 12.71
N ALA A 211 -9.36 -3.31 11.89
CA ALA A 211 -9.51 -3.22 10.44
C ALA A 211 -10.99 -3.34 10.03
N SER A 212 -11.72 -4.26 10.69
CA SER A 212 -13.12 -4.59 10.35
C SER A 212 -14.15 -3.67 11.00
N PHE A 213 -13.83 -3.08 12.18
CA PHE A 213 -14.79 -2.35 13.01
C PHE A 213 -14.25 -0.98 13.45
N LYS A 214 -13.79 -0.18 12.50
CA LYS A 214 -13.25 1.17 12.76
C LYS A 214 -14.21 2.07 13.55
N GLU A 215 -15.50 1.91 13.32
CA GLU A 215 -16.56 2.66 14.00
C GLU A 215 -16.65 2.40 15.51
N LEU A 216 -16.17 1.24 15.97
CA LEU A 216 -16.17 0.87 17.39
C LEU A 216 -14.94 1.32 18.15
N LEU A 217 -13.85 1.62 17.46
CA LEU A 217 -12.58 2.04 18.09
C LEU A 217 -12.62 3.44 18.70
N VAL A 218 -13.71 4.15 18.49
CA VAL A 218 -13.92 5.50 19.02
C VAL A 218 -14.11 5.51 20.54
N TYR A 219 -14.46 4.37 21.13
CA TYR A 219 -14.82 4.25 22.53
C TYR A 219 -13.88 3.28 23.27
N ASP A 220 -13.34 3.73 24.39
CA ASP A 220 -12.59 2.91 25.30
C ASP A 220 -13.51 1.97 26.11
N ASN A 221 -13.00 0.77 26.48
CA ASN A 221 -13.71 -0.19 27.34
C ASN A 221 -15.07 -0.64 26.82
N LEU A 222 -15.26 -0.64 25.49
CA LEU A 222 -16.48 -1.11 24.87
C LEU A 222 -16.72 -2.59 25.19
N LYS A 223 -17.97 -2.89 25.54
CA LYS A 223 -18.46 -4.26 25.76
C LYS A 223 -19.64 -4.53 24.84
N PHE A 224 -20.07 -5.78 24.75
CA PHE A 224 -21.22 -6.17 23.94
C PHE A 224 -22.30 -6.76 24.84
N GLN A 225 -23.50 -6.25 24.77
CA GLN A 225 -24.67 -6.78 25.46
C GLN A 225 -25.49 -7.63 24.48
N LEU A 226 -25.68 -8.89 24.82
CA LEU A 226 -26.51 -9.81 24.03
C LEU A 226 -27.98 -9.35 24.04
N ASP A 227 -28.71 -9.57 22.93
CA ASP A 227 -30.13 -9.19 22.86
C ASP A 227 -30.96 -10.16 23.69
N PRO A 228 -31.69 -9.69 24.73
CA PRO A 228 -32.49 -10.55 25.58
C PRO A 228 -33.73 -11.12 24.88
N ASN A 229 -34.12 -10.53 23.74
CA ASN A 229 -35.30 -10.93 23.00
C ASN A 229 -35.00 -11.98 21.92
N GLU A 230 -33.74 -12.43 21.83
CA GLU A 230 -33.39 -13.46 20.86
C GLU A 230 -33.95 -14.82 21.29
N LYS A 231 -34.79 -15.41 20.43
CA LYS A 231 -35.56 -16.62 20.76
C LYS A 231 -34.72 -17.84 21.14
N ASN A 232 -33.47 -17.85 20.70
CA ASN A 232 -32.53 -18.96 20.89
C ASN A 232 -31.47 -18.68 21.97
N PHE A 233 -31.61 -17.58 22.73
CA PHE A 233 -30.62 -17.25 23.75
C PHE A 233 -30.69 -18.28 24.91
N ASN A 234 -29.56 -18.94 25.14
CA ASN A 234 -29.39 -19.86 26.26
C ASN A 234 -28.40 -19.25 27.26
N PRO A 235 -28.85 -18.92 28.48
CA PRO A 235 -27.98 -18.35 29.52
C PRO A 235 -26.74 -19.21 29.86
N SER A 236 -26.82 -20.53 29.70
CA SER A 236 -25.73 -21.44 30.00
C SER A 236 -24.52 -21.22 29.02
N ASP A 237 -24.79 -20.74 27.83
CA ASP A 237 -23.75 -20.48 26.83
C ASP A 237 -22.78 -19.37 27.26
N THR A 238 -23.18 -18.50 28.20
CA THR A 238 -22.28 -17.45 28.73
C THR A 238 -21.28 -18.00 29.77
N ALA A 239 -21.49 -19.21 30.25
CA ALA A 239 -20.64 -19.92 31.23
C ALA A 239 -19.78 -21.01 30.59
N ASP A 240 -19.99 -21.34 29.32
CA ASP A 240 -19.22 -22.35 28.60
C ASP A 240 -17.80 -21.86 28.24
N ASP A 241 -16.88 -22.81 28.14
CA ASP A 241 -15.52 -22.58 27.66
C ASP A 241 -15.53 -22.54 26.12
N TRP A 242 -15.42 -21.33 25.57
CA TRP A 242 -15.34 -21.07 24.14
C TRP A 242 -13.87 -20.90 23.71
N SER A 243 -13.45 -21.65 22.71
CA SER A 243 -12.09 -21.56 22.18
C SER A 243 -11.92 -20.34 21.25
N ASP A 244 -13.02 -19.85 20.66
CA ASP A 244 -13.00 -18.71 19.75
C ASP A 244 -14.27 -17.87 19.89
N VAL A 245 -14.11 -16.53 19.80
CA VAL A 245 -15.20 -15.56 19.85
C VAL A 245 -15.01 -14.55 18.73
N GLU A 246 -15.87 -14.62 17.73
CA GLU A 246 -15.83 -13.77 16.54
C GLU A 246 -16.92 -12.71 16.58
N LEU A 247 -16.57 -11.47 16.24
CA LEU A 247 -17.52 -10.37 16.05
C LEU A 247 -17.82 -10.20 14.56
N LEU A 248 -19.09 -10.18 14.18
CA LEU A 248 -19.57 -9.98 12.83
C LEU A 248 -20.50 -8.77 12.76
N LYS A 249 -20.55 -8.08 11.62
CA LYS A 249 -21.52 -7.01 11.39
C LYS A 249 -22.93 -7.59 11.27
N GLY A 250 -23.86 -7.04 12.02
CA GLY A 250 -25.27 -7.40 11.92
C GLY A 250 -25.96 -6.77 10.71
N SER A 251 -27.21 -7.13 10.49
CA SER A 251 -28.05 -6.65 9.38
C SER A 251 -28.42 -5.16 9.49
N THR A 252 -28.29 -4.57 10.66
CA THR A 252 -28.69 -3.19 10.95
C THR A 252 -27.52 -2.43 11.57
N LYS A 253 -27.37 -1.16 11.23
CA LYS A 253 -26.32 -0.28 11.79
C LYS A 253 -26.38 -0.26 13.33
N GLY A 254 -25.28 -0.56 13.99
CA GLY A 254 -25.19 -0.61 15.45
C GLY A 254 -25.64 -1.94 16.07
N LEU A 255 -26.03 -2.90 15.26
CA LEU A 255 -26.25 -4.30 15.68
C LEU A 255 -25.10 -5.15 15.15
N TYR A 256 -24.66 -6.09 15.98
CA TYR A 256 -23.55 -7.00 15.66
C TYR A 256 -23.99 -8.43 16.00
N THR A 257 -23.30 -9.39 15.44
CA THR A 257 -23.47 -10.80 15.80
C THR A 257 -22.18 -11.26 16.48
N VAL A 258 -22.32 -11.82 17.66
CA VAL A 258 -21.22 -12.50 18.37
C VAL A 258 -21.36 -13.99 18.15
N LYS A 259 -20.38 -14.59 17.53
CA LYS A 259 -20.30 -16.01 17.29
C LYS A 259 -19.28 -16.61 18.27
N PHE A 260 -19.74 -17.56 19.02
CA PHE A 260 -18.94 -18.38 19.93
C PHE A 260 -18.73 -19.74 19.31
N SER A 261 -17.53 -20.27 19.35
CA SER A 261 -17.20 -21.59 18.82
C SER A 261 -16.19 -22.32 19.67
N ASN A 262 -16.36 -23.63 19.76
CA ASN A 262 -15.40 -24.56 20.31
C ASN A 262 -15.35 -25.83 19.44
N ALA A 263 -14.60 -26.85 19.86
CA ALA A 263 -14.40 -28.05 19.06
C ALA A 263 -15.71 -28.85 18.78
N THR A 264 -16.79 -28.60 19.53
CA THR A 264 -18.02 -29.42 19.47
C THR A 264 -19.21 -28.66 18.92
N ARG A 265 -19.29 -27.35 19.12
CA ARG A 265 -20.44 -26.53 18.67
C ARG A 265 -20.10 -25.08 18.41
N SER A 266 -21.00 -24.41 17.69
CA SER A 266 -20.96 -22.98 17.47
C SER A 266 -22.36 -22.39 17.71
N VAL A 267 -22.41 -21.24 18.39
CA VAL A 267 -23.64 -20.48 18.61
C VAL A 267 -23.43 -19.02 18.24
N SER A 268 -24.48 -18.33 17.82
CA SER A 268 -24.37 -16.93 17.43
C SER A 268 -25.53 -16.14 18.02
N TYR A 269 -25.23 -14.97 18.56
CA TYR A 269 -26.19 -14.09 19.21
C TYR A 269 -26.08 -12.68 18.70
N SER A 270 -27.21 -12.01 18.54
CA SER A 270 -27.24 -10.58 18.29
C SER A 270 -26.76 -9.80 19.51
N ALA A 271 -25.94 -8.81 19.29
CA ALA A 271 -25.34 -8.01 20.35
C ALA A 271 -25.27 -6.53 20.00
N LYS A 272 -25.36 -5.69 21.01
CA LYS A 272 -25.19 -4.25 20.89
C LYS A 272 -23.96 -3.79 21.66
N PRO A 273 -23.17 -2.87 21.08
CA PRO A 273 -22.06 -2.26 21.80
C PRO A 273 -22.60 -1.38 22.93
N VAL A 274 -22.14 -1.62 24.14
CA VAL A 274 -22.58 -0.92 25.35
C VAL A 274 -21.41 -0.50 26.23
N LEU A 275 -21.66 0.47 27.10
CA LEU A 275 -20.70 0.97 28.07
C LEU A 275 -21.34 1.06 29.45
N GLU A 276 -20.53 0.94 30.51
CA GLU A 276 -20.98 0.97 31.87
C GLU A 276 -20.51 2.23 32.60
N GLY A 277 -21.28 2.68 33.59
CA GLY A 277 -20.91 3.72 34.55
C GLY A 277 -20.31 4.98 33.91
N LYS A 278 -19.15 5.38 34.41
CA LYS A 278 -18.43 6.58 33.95
C LYS A 278 -17.92 6.49 32.51
N ASP A 279 -17.70 5.29 31.99
CA ASP A 279 -17.24 5.11 30.58
C ASP A 279 -18.34 5.46 29.60
N TYR A 280 -19.61 5.20 29.94
CA TYR A 280 -20.75 5.65 29.15
C TYR A 280 -20.83 7.19 29.08
N GLU A 281 -20.63 7.89 30.20
CA GLU A 281 -20.66 9.36 30.22
C GLU A 281 -19.51 9.97 29.41
N LYS A 282 -18.32 9.38 29.49
CA LYS A 282 -17.17 9.78 28.66
C LYS A 282 -17.46 9.56 27.17
N ALA A 283 -18.00 8.39 26.83
CA ALA A 283 -18.34 8.04 25.47
C ALA A 283 -19.41 8.95 24.85
N LEU A 284 -20.39 9.40 25.63
CA LEU A 284 -21.36 10.40 25.17
C LEU A 284 -20.68 11.71 24.77
N LYS A 285 -19.74 12.20 25.57
CA LYS A 285 -18.98 13.43 25.23
C LYS A 285 -18.15 13.23 23.96
N VAL A 286 -17.51 12.06 23.82
CA VAL A 286 -16.74 11.70 22.60
C VAL A 286 -17.68 11.64 21.40
N PHE A 287 -18.85 11.02 21.55
CA PHE A 287 -19.86 10.94 20.49
C PHE A 287 -20.33 12.32 20.02
N GLU A 288 -20.66 13.22 20.92
CA GLU A 288 -21.12 14.58 20.55
C GLU A 288 -20.00 15.36 19.83
N LYS A 289 -18.75 15.21 20.26
CA LYS A 289 -17.60 15.78 19.56
C LYS A 289 -17.46 15.17 18.16
N LYS A 290 -17.47 13.84 18.05
CA LYS A 290 -17.34 13.13 16.77
C LYS A 290 -18.51 13.38 15.83
N LYS A 291 -19.71 13.55 16.34
CA LYS A 291 -20.88 13.91 15.56
C LYS A 291 -20.75 15.31 14.94
N LYS A 292 -20.21 16.27 15.68
CA LYS A 292 -19.91 17.62 15.16
C LYS A 292 -18.81 17.56 14.09
N GLU A 293 -17.74 16.82 14.33
CA GLU A 293 -16.66 16.59 13.35
C GLU A 293 -17.21 15.95 12.06
N TYR A 294 -18.09 14.95 12.20
CA TYR A 294 -18.77 14.31 11.08
C TYR A 294 -19.63 15.28 10.26
N GLN A 295 -20.42 16.11 10.95
CA GLN A 295 -21.25 17.12 10.28
C GLN A 295 -20.41 18.17 9.56
N GLN A 296 -19.27 18.58 10.13
CA GLN A 296 -18.33 19.50 9.51
C GLN A 296 -17.70 18.85 8.27
N LEU A 297 -17.24 17.61 8.37
CA LEU A 297 -16.67 16.86 7.26
C LEU A 297 -17.66 16.67 6.11
N LEU A 298 -18.96 16.47 6.41
CA LEU A 298 -20.00 16.42 5.39
C LEU A 298 -20.19 17.76 4.68
N ALA A 299 -20.17 18.86 5.44
CA ALA A 299 -20.29 20.21 4.88
C ALA A 299 -19.09 20.54 3.99
N ASP A 300 -17.89 20.28 4.48
CA ASP A 300 -16.63 20.51 3.75
C ASP A 300 -16.59 19.65 2.47
N ARG A 301 -17.06 18.41 2.52
CA ARG A 301 -17.19 17.51 1.38
C ARG A 301 -18.12 18.07 0.31
N LEU A 302 -19.30 18.55 0.70
CA LEU A 302 -20.25 19.16 -0.24
C LEU A 302 -19.64 20.37 -0.97
N LEU A 303 -18.85 21.18 -0.23
CA LEU A 303 -18.12 22.30 -0.82
C LEU A 303 -17.05 21.82 -1.80
N GLN A 304 -16.28 20.81 -1.42
CA GLN A 304 -15.26 20.20 -2.29
C GLN A 304 -15.87 19.54 -3.53
N GLU A 305 -16.99 18.83 -3.39
CA GLU A 305 -17.69 18.21 -4.50
C GLU A 305 -18.16 19.26 -5.51
N LYS A 306 -18.69 20.38 -5.02
CA LYS A 306 -19.10 21.51 -5.88
C LYS A 306 -17.90 22.12 -6.61
N ALA A 307 -16.81 22.39 -5.89
CA ALA A 307 -15.59 22.95 -6.46
C ALA A 307 -14.93 21.98 -7.47
N ASN A 308 -14.88 20.69 -7.18
CA ASN A 308 -14.35 19.66 -8.07
C ASN A 308 -15.22 19.50 -9.34
N LYS A 309 -16.52 19.60 -9.20
CA LYS A 309 -17.45 19.57 -10.37
C LYS A 309 -17.25 20.78 -11.28
N GLU A 310 -17.09 21.97 -10.71
CA GLU A 310 -16.80 23.19 -11.48
C GLU A 310 -15.42 23.11 -12.17
N LYS A 311 -14.41 22.61 -11.46
CA LYS A 311 -13.05 22.35 -11.98
C LYS A 311 -13.11 21.33 -13.11
N TYR A 312 -13.80 20.20 -12.94
CA TYR A 312 -13.93 19.15 -13.94
C TYR A 312 -14.58 19.67 -15.24
N ILE A 313 -15.64 20.48 -15.13
CA ILE A 313 -16.27 21.09 -16.29
C ILE A 313 -15.28 21.98 -17.04
N LYS A 314 -14.51 22.79 -16.31
CA LYS A 314 -13.50 23.69 -16.88
C LYS A 314 -12.36 22.91 -17.55
N ASP A 315 -11.87 21.87 -16.89
CA ASP A 315 -10.77 21.03 -17.38
C ASP A 315 -11.22 20.18 -18.59
N SER A 316 -12.48 19.70 -18.58
CA SER A 316 -13.08 19.00 -19.73
C SER A 316 -13.24 19.89 -20.96
N ILE A 317 -13.59 21.16 -20.78
CA ILE A 317 -13.63 22.13 -21.88
C ILE A 317 -12.22 22.40 -22.41
N ALA A 318 -11.25 22.61 -21.52
CA ALA A 318 -9.85 22.83 -21.90
C ALA A 318 -9.25 21.62 -22.64
N TYR A 319 -9.56 20.39 -22.18
CA TYR A 319 -9.15 19.16 -22.84
C TYR A 319 -9.74 19.02 -24.25
N ASN A 320 -11.03 19.32 -24.43
CA ASN A 320 -11.66 19.25 -25.74
C ASN A 320 -11.09 20.28 -26.72
N VAL A 321 -10.78 21.48 -26.25
CA VAL A 321 -10.10 22.52 -27.08
C VAL A 321 -8.70 22.03 -27.48
N GLN A 322 -7.95 21.44 -26.57
CA GLN A 322 -6.62 20.89 -26.82
C GLN A 322 -6.65 19.66 -27.74
N LEU A 323 -7.69 18.85 -27.66
CA LEU A 323 -7.93 17.71 -28.57
C LEU A 323 -8.19 18.19 -30.02
N GLU A 324 -8.99 19.24 -30.18
CA GLU A 324 -9.24 19.86 -31.51
C GLU A 324 -7.99 20.50 -32.08
N GLU A 325 -7.19 21.16 -31.25
CA GLU A 325 -5.89 21.75 -31.64
C GLU A 325 -4.88 20.65 -32.03
N ASN A 326 -4.81 19.56 -31.28
CA ASN A 326 -3.97 18.41 -31.61
C ASN A 326 -4.39 17.71 -32.90
N LYS A 327 -5.69 17.60 -33.19
CA LYS A 327 -6.19 17.11 -34.48
C LYS A 327 -5.77 18.02 -35.65
N ARG A 328 -5.76 19.31 -35.41
CA ARG A 328 -5.33 20.30 -36.42
C ARG A 328 -3.82 20.24 -36.67
N ILE A 329 -3.02 20.05 -35.62
CA ILE A 329 -1.57 19.80 -35.70
C ILE A 329 -1.29 18.45 -36.38
N GLU A 330 -2.08 17.42 -36.12
CA GLU A 330 -1.97 16.12 -36.77
C GLU A 330 -2.23 16.21 -38.28
N GLN A 331 -3.24 16.99 -38.72
CA GLN A 331 -3.51 17.25 -40.12
C GLN A 331 -2.41 18.05 -40.80
N LEU A 332 -1.79 19.01 -40.09
CA LEU A 332 -0.63 19.77 -40.59
C LEU A 332 0.64 18.89 -40.68
N ASN A 333 0.83 17.99 -39.73
CA ASN A 333 1.95 17.04 -39.73
C ASN A 333 1.81 15.97 -40.83
N GLU A 334 0.60 15.53 -41.19
CA GLU A 334 0.37 14.67 -42.36
C GLU A 334 0.78 15.32 -43.69
N ILE A 335 0.61 16.62 -43.78
CA ILE A 335 1.05 17.37 -44.96
C ILE A 335 2.59 17.50 -45.02
N ILE A 336 3.25 17.61 -43.86
CA ILE A 336 4.72 17.66 -43.74
C ILE A 336 5.34 16.27 -43.91
N GLU A 337 4.72 15.21 -43.37
CA GLU A 337 5.17 13.81 -43.49
C GLU A 337 5.12 13.27 -44.91
N THR A 338 4.25 13.83 -45.77
CA THR A 338 4.18 13.39 -47.19
C THR A 338 5.48 13.64 -47.93
N ARG A 339 6.34 14.52 -47.45
CA ARG A 339 7.63 14.87 -48.07
C ARG A 339 8.84 14.05 -47.57
N ASN A 340 8.75 13.39 -46.42
CA ASN A 340 9.86 12.65 -45.83
C ASN A 340 9.70 11.12 -45.90
N LYS A 341 8.75 10.64 -46.66
CA LYS A 341 8.20 9.26 -46.61
C LYS A 341 9.04 8.14 -47.19
N GLU A 342 10.23 8.31 -47.69
CA GLU A 342 10.95 7.20 -48.34
C GLU A 342 12.03 6.53 -47.43
N ILE A 343 12.50 7.22 -46.41
CA ILE A 343 13.54 6.66 -45.50
C ILE A 343 12.93 6.08 -44.21
N GLU A 344 11.71 6.49 -43.84
CA GLU A 344 11.10 6.11 -42.53
C GLU A 344 10.14 4.90 -42.57
N LYS A 345 9.92 4.28 -43.73
CA LYS A 345 8.89 3.24 -43.89
C LYS A 345 9.06 2.01 -42.98
N GLN A 346 10.24 1.66 -42.58
CA GLN A 346 10.45 0.50 -41.68
C GLN A 346 10.35 0.86 -40.20
N ASN A 347 10.81 2.01 -39.79
CA ASN A 347 10.70 2.46 -38.40
C ASN A 347 9.29 2.95 -38.06
N ALA A 348 8.57 3.54 -39.01
CA ALA A 348 7.21 4.03 -38.86
C ALA A 348 6.18 2.90 -38.61
N ILE A 349 6.41 1.67 -39.13
CA ILE A 349 5.52 0.52 -38.87
C ILE A 349 5.64 0.06 -37.43
N ILE A 350 6.85 0.00 -36.89
CA ILE A 350 7.09 -0.40 -35.49
C ILE A 350 6.56 0.65 -34.52
N GLU A 351 6.77 1.93 -34.82
CA GLU A 351 6.24 3.03 -34.00
C GLU A 351 4.71 3.12 -34.04
N LYS A 352 4.12 2.90 -35.22
CA LYS A 352 2.66 2.90 -35.40
C LYS A 352 1.99 1.74 -34.68
N MET A 353 2.61 0.54 -34.69
CA MET A 353 2.18 -0.60 -33.89
C MET A 353 2.31 -0.31 -32.39
N ASN A 354 3.41 0.25 -31.95
CA ASN A 354 3.64 0.61 -30.56
C ASN A 354 2.70 1.73 -30.08
N LYS A 355 2.41 2.73 -30.91
CA LYS A 355 1.44 3.80 -30.61
C LYS A 355 0.02 3.24 -30.50
N LYS A 356 -0.41 2.40 -31.44
CA LYS A 356 -1.74 1.76 -31.43
C LYS A 356 -1.92 0.79 -30.26
N VAL A 357 -0.88 0.02 -29.94
CA VAL A 357 -0.85 -0.86 -28.75
C VAL A 357 -0.93 0.00 -27.49
N ARG A 358 -0.21 1.11 -27.43
CA ARG A 358 -0.24 2.05 -26.30
C ARG A 358 -1.61 2.70 -26.13
N GLU A 359 -2.21 3.21 -27.21
CA GLU A 359 -3.54 3.83 -27.18
C GLU A 359 -4.64 2.83 -26.79
N THR A 360 -4.59 1.61 -27.34
CA THR A 360 -5.51 0.52 -26.97
C THR A 360 -5.34 0.13 -25.51
N ARG A 361 -4.11 0.09 -25.03
CA ARG A 361 -3.77 -0.22 -23.63
C ARG A 361 -4.26 0.88 -22.69
N LEU A 362 -4.01 2.15 -23.03
CA LEU A 362 -4.46 3.30 -22.26
C LEU A 362 -5.99 3.37 -22.13
N ALA A 363 -6.73 2.93 -23.16
CA ALA A 363 -8.19 2.95 -23.17
C ALA A 363 -8.83 1.84 -22.31
N ASN A 364 -8.13 0.72 -22.08
CA ASN A 364 -8.69 -0.48 -21.46
C ASN A 364 -8.20 -0.76 -20.03
N GLU A 365 -7.35 0.10 -19.47
CA GLU A 365 -6.74 -0.14 -18.16
C GLU A 365 -7.43 0.67 -17.06
N LEU A 366 -7.71 0.02 -15.96
CA LEU A 366 -8.12 0.70 -14.72
C LEU A 366 -6.93 1.45 -14.14
N ARG A 367 -7.18 2.63 -13.58
CA ARG A 367 -6.14 3.42 -12.90
C ARG A 367 -6.59 3.88 -11.53
N ARG A 368 -5.63 3.95 -10.60
CA ARG A 368 -5.80 4.63 -9.33
C ARG A 368 -5.19 6.01 -9.44
N SER A 369 -6.01 7.02 -9.20
CA SER A 369 -5.65 8.43 -9.32
C SER A 369 -5.54 9.06 -7.95
N PHE A 370 -4.44 9.78 -7.71
CA PHE A 370 -4.20 10.54 -6.48
C PHE A 370 -3.24 11.69 -6.71
N GLU A 371 -3.38 12.74 -5.91
CA GLU A 371 -2.44 13.84 -5.85
C GLU A 371 -1.35 13.53 -4.81
N ILE A 372 -0.11 13.91 -5.11
CA ILE A 372 1.00 13.81 -4.18
C ILE A 372 1.31 15.16 -3.54
N ASP A 373 1.58 15.15 -2.24
CA ASP A 373 1.99 16.33 -1.47
C ASP A 373 3.49 16.33 -1.11
N GLY A 374 4.23 15.33 -1.63
CA GLY A 374 5.67 15.17 -1.47
C GLY A 374 6.24 14.15 -2.42
N PHE A 375 7.54 14.26 -2.73
CA PHE A 375 8.27 13.25 -3.48
C PHE A 375 8.69 12.12 -2.54
N GLY A 376 8.71 10.88 -3.03
CA GLY A 376 9.02 9.68 -2.26
C GLY A 376 8.22 8.48 -2.73
N ILE A 377 7.90 7.55 -1.81
CA ILE A 377 7.21 6.30 -2.10
C ILE A 377 5.74 6.42 -1.71
N TRP A 378 4.89 6.14 -2.69
CA TRP A 378 3.43 6.16 -2.58
C TRP A 378 2.86 4.79 -2.90
N ASN A 379 1.89 4.36 -2.13
CA ASN A 379 1.29 3.04 -2.25
C ASN A 379 -0.22 3.07 -2.08
N CYS A 380 -0.94 2.38 -2.95
CA CYS A 380 -2.39 2.20 -2.89
C CYS A 380 -2.69 0.81 -2.36
N ASP A 381 -2.92 0.68 -1.06
CA ASP A 381 -2.96 -0.62 -0.39
C ASP A 381 -4.22 -0.84 0.44
N ARG A 382 -4.51 -2.11 0.62
CA ARG A 382 -5.44 -2.61 1.62
C ARG A 382 -4.64 -3.34 2.70
N ALA A 383 -4.80 -2.91 3.96
CA ALA A 383 -4.24 -3.63 5.10
C ALA A 383 -5.11 -4.87 5.39
N ILE A 384 -4.54 -6.05 5.33
CA ILE A 384 -5.26 -7.31 5.53
C ILE A 384 -4.64 -8.14 6.65
N SER A 385 -5.44 -9.02 7.22
CA SER A 385 -5.00 -10.08 8.13
C SER A 385 -5.15 -11.41 7.41
N LEU A 386 -4.03 -12.09 7.20
CA LEU A 386 -3.99 -13.38 6.52
C LEU A 386 -4.16 -14.52 7.52
N ASN A 387 -4.86 -15.57 7.11
CA ASN A 387 -4.92 -16.82 7.85
C ASN A 387 -3.64 -17.62 7.58
N CYS A 388 -2.67 -17.52 8.48
CA CYS A 388 -1.36 -18.10 8.32
C CYS A 388 -1.09 -19.26 9.29
N LEU A 389 -0.27 -20.21 8.83
CA LEU A 389 0.26 -21.31 9.61
C LEU A 389 1.72 -21.00 10.00
N PRO A 390 2.07 -20.95 11.28
CA PRO A 390 3.45 -20.79 11.71
C PRO A 390 4.23 -22.08 11.51
N ILE A 391 5.41 -21.99 10.90
CA ILE A 391 6.29 -23.13 10.58
C ILE A 391 7.73 -22.78 10.96
N ILE A 392 8.43 -23.72 11.56
CA ILE A 392 9.88 -23.69 11.70
C ILE A 392 10.46 -24.27 10.40
N ALA A 393 11.06 -23.40 9.59
CA ALA A 393 11.62 -23.75 8.29
C ALA A 393 13.06 -24.21 8.41
N SER A 394 13.43 -25.24 7.67
CA SER A 394 14.83 -25.61 7.39
C SER A 394 15.04 -25.57 5.88
N PHE A 395 16.19 -25.12 5.45
CA PHE A 395 16.46 -24.95 4.03
C PHE A 395 17.62 -25.85 3.57
N LYS A 396 17.49 -26.44 2.39
CA LYS A 396 18.52 -27.21 1.72
C LYS A 396 18.68 -26.74 0.27
N ASP A 397 19.88 -26.86 -0.28
CA ASP A 397 20.09 -26.67 -1.70
C ASP A 397 19.60 -27.90 -2.50
N SER A 398 19.65 -27.83 -3.83
CA SER A 398 19.29 -28.93 -4.72
C SER A 398 20.17 -30.19 -4.59
N LYS A 399 21.33 -30.06 -3.91
CA LYS A 399 22.25 -31.19 -3.62
C LYS A 399 22.00 -31.81 -2.25
N GLY A 400 21.06 -31.25 -1.47
CA GLY A 400 20.70 -31.72 -0.13
C GLY A 400 21.55 -31.12 1.00
N ASN A 401 22.46 -30.20 0.71
CA ASN A 401 23.23 -29.51 1.74
C ASN A 401 22.35 -28.52 2.50
N SER A 402 22.49 -28.46 3.83
CA SER A 402 21.82 -27.43 4.64
C SER A 402 22.35 -26.05 4.29
N ILE A 403 21.44 -25.09 4.11
CA ILE A 403 21.74 -23.70 3.81
C ILE A 403 21.02 -22.76 4.78
N GLU A 404 21.63 -21.64 5.11
CA GLU A 404 20.99 -20.58 5.89
C GLU A 404 20.60 -19.45 4.94
N LEU A 405 19.31 -19.08 4.98
CA LEU A 405 18.78 -17.98 4.19
C LEU A 405 18.65 -16.72 5.04
N THR A 406 18.96 -15.60 4.44
CA THR A 406 18.64 -14.28 4.97
C THR A 406 17.48 -13.67 4.15
N ASN A 407 16.83 -12.63 4.67
CA ASN A 407 15.70 -11.95 4.00
C ASN A 407 14.64 -12.93 3.50
N VAL A 408 14.27 -13.89 4.33
CA VAL A 408 13.24 -14.89 3.96
C VAL A 408 11.90 -14.19 3.79
N ALA A 409 11.22 -14.51 2.70
CA ALA A 409 9.87 -14.03 2.46
C ALA A 409 8.98 -15.12 1.87
N VAL A 410 7.68 -14.98 2.13
CA VAL A 410 6.63 -15.85 1.58
C VAL A 410 5.70 -15.01 0.72
N LEU A 411 5.48 -15.48 -0.50
CA LEU A 411 4.52 -14.96 -1.45
C LEU A 411 3.42 -16.00 -1.62
N TYR A 412 2.19 -15.59 -1.92
CA TYR A 412 1.19 -16.52 -2.39
C TYR A 412 0.46 -15.98 -3.63
N LYS A 413 0.04 -16.88 -4.50
CA LYS A 413 -0.31 -16.60 -5.91
C LYS A 413 -1.41 -15.56 -6.09
N SER A 414 -2.38 -15.50 -5.20
CA SER A 414 -3.55 -14.61 -5.29
C SER A 414 -3.38 -13.28 -4.55
N PHE A 415 -2.16 -12.96 -4.12
CA PHE A 415 -1.90 -11.84 -3.24
C PHE A 415 -0.75 -10.96 -3.76
N ASN A 416 -1.05 -9.71 -4.00
CA ASN A 416 -0.03 -8.74 -4.40
C ASN A 416 0.61 -8.08 -3.16
N GLY A 417 1.34 -8.86 -2.40
CA GLY A 417 2.08 -8.45 -1.21
C GLY A 417 3.07 -9.53 -0.79
N ILE A 418 3.83 -9.28 0.26
CA ILE A 418 4.85 -10.21 0.77
C ILE A 418 4.78 -10.32 2.29
N LEU A 419 5.11 -11.50 2.81
CA LEU A 419 5.33 -11.74 4.23
C LEU A 419 6.84 -11.89 4.45
N ASN A 420 7.47 -10.94 5.14
CA ASN A 420 8.91 -10.94 5.43
C ASN A 420 9.22 -11.51 6.80
N PHE A 421 10.31 -12.29 6.91
CA PHE A 421 10.75 -12.92 8.15
C PHE A 421 12.24 -12.68 8.36
N THR A 422 12.63 -12.49 9.62
CA THR A 422 14.00 -12.24 10.02
C THR A 422 14.74 -13.50 10.45
N ASP A 423 14.00 -14.58 10.69
CA ASP A 423 14.52 -15.88 11.12
C ASP A 423 13.79 -17.03 10.40
N ASN A 424 14.05 -18.26 10.81
CA ASN A 424 13.45 -19.46 10.23
C ASN A 424 12.02 -19.76 10.73
N ARG A 425 11.45 -18.93 11.58
CA ARG A 425 10.04 -19.01 12.02
C ARG A 425 9.17 -18.24 11.03
N ILE A 426 8.82 -18.90 9.96
CA ILE A 426 8.02 -18.31 8.88
C ILE A 426 6.53 -18.56 9.08
N GLN A 427 5.72 -17.81 8.37
CA GLN A 427 4.28 -18.05 8.26
C GLN A 427 3.92 -18.26 6.80
N VAL A 428 3.21 -19.34 6.51
CA VAL A 428 2.67 -19.62 5.18
C VAL A 428 1.16 -19.44 5.19
N VAL A 429 0.59 -18.96 4.10
CA VAL A 429 -0.86 -18.77 3.99
C VAL A 429 -1.52 -20.13 3.90
N LYS A 430 -2.47 -20.38 4.79
CA LYS A 430 -3.19 -21.66 4.87
C LYS A 430 -4.02 -21.89 3.60
N ASP A 431 -4.02 -23.13 3.12
CA ASP A 431 -4.79 -23.58 1.95
C ASP A 431 -4.50 -22.77 0.67
N ALA A 432 -3.30 -22.21 0.55
CA ALA A 432 -2.87 -21.41 -0.59
C ALA A 432 -1.57 -21.95 -1.21
N ASP A 433 -1.39 -21.67 -2.50
CA ASP A 433 -0.13 -21.91 -3.20
C ASP A 433 0.88 -20.85 -2.73
N ASN A 434 1.81 -21.26 -1.88
CA ASN A 434 2.87 -20.38 -1.38
C ASN A 434 4.15 -20.57 -2.21
N MET A 435 4.93 -19.51 -2.30
CA MET A 435 6.30 -19.51 -2.80
C MET A 435 7.20 -18.96 -1.70
N ILE A 436 8.30 -19.64 -1.38
CA ILE A 436 9.26 -19.15 -0.39
C ILE A 436 10.49 -18.68 -1.11
N ILE A 437 10.96 -17.50 -0.77
CA ILE A 437 12.15 -16.89 -1.33
C ILE A 437 13.09 -16.44 -0.20
N GLY A 438 14.36 -16.26 -0.53
CA GLY A 438 15.37 -15.78 0.41
C GLY A 438 16.70 -15.55 -0.28
N ILE A 439 17.71 -15.17 0.49
CA ILE A 439 19.06 -14.91 0.00
C ILE A 439 20.03 -15.90 0.63
N TYR A 440 20.78 -16.60 -0.21
CA TYR A 440 21.90 -17.46 0.17
C TYR A 440 23.21 -16.95 -0.42
N ASN A 441 24.13 -16.53 0.43
CA ASN A 441 25.42 -15.97 0.00
C ASN A 441 25.29 -14.88 -1.08
N GLY A 442 24.36 -13.94 -0.89
CA GLY A 442 24.10 -12.83 -1.82
C GLY A 442 23.32 -13.20 -3.08
N ARG A 443 22.91 -14.46 -3.24
CA ARG A 443 22.15 -14.96 -4.40
C ARG A 443 20.71 -15.27 -4.04
N PHE A 444 19.81 -15.02 -4.98
CA PHE A 444 18.40 -15.35 -4.85
C PHE A 444 18.20 -16.87 -4.77
N ALA A 445 17.40 -17.28 -3.80
CA ALA A 445 17.01 -18.67 -3.59
C ALA A 445 15.49 -18.75 -3.46
N TYR A 446 14.88 -19.76 -4.07
CA TYR A 446 13.43 -19.90 -4.10
C TYR A 446 12.97 -21.35 -4.16
N ILE A 447 11.73 -21.58 -3.73
CA ILE A 447 10.91 -22.74 -4.04
C ILE A 447 9.63 -22.25 -4.71
N THR A 448 9.25 -22.82 -5.85
CA THR A 448 8.11 -22.41 -6.65
C THR A 448 6.77 -22.76 -5.99
N TYR A 449 5.68 -22.11 -6.42
CA TYR A 449 4.33 -22.47 -6.00
C TYR A 449 4.02 -23.97 -6.25
N ASN A 450 4.41 -24.49 -7.43
CA ASN A 450 4.18 -25.88 -7.80
C ASN A 450 5.01 -26.88 -6.97
N GLU A 451 6.23 -26.53 -6.58
CA GLU A 451 7.06 -27.37 -5.70
C GLU A 451 6.51 -27.33 -4.26
N TYR A 452 6.11 -26.16 -3.79
CA TYR A 452 5.51 -25.99 -2.47
C TYR A 452 4.21 -26.82 -2.34
N SER A 453 3.32 -26.78 -3.32
CA SER A 453 2.04 -27.50 -3.28
C SER A 453 2.20 -29.02 -3.10
N LYS A 454 3.34 -29.59 -3.51
CA LYS A 454 3.66 -31.03 -3.34
C LYS A 454 4.04 -31.40 -1.91
N LEU A 455 4.38 -30.43 -1.06
CA LEU A 455 4.83 -30.68 0.32
C LEU A 455 3.68 -30.96 1.29
N LYS A 456 2.43 -30.75 0.89
CA LYS A 456 1.22 -31.01 1.70
C LYS A 456 1.29 -30.40 3.10
N VAL A 457 1.71 -29.15 3.20
CA VAL A 457 1.75 -28.41 4.47
C VAL A 457 0.33 -28.22 4.99
N THR A 458 0.09 -28.62 6.24
CA THR A 458 -1.23 -28.58 6.91
C THR A 458 -1.12 -27.85 8.24
N SER A 459 -2.26 -27.63 8.92
CA SER A 459 -2.30 -27.04 10.27
C SER A 459 -1.49 -27.80 11.31
N ASP A 460 -1.23 -29.09 11.10
CA ASP A 460 -0.46 -29.93 12.01
C ASP A 460 1.05 -29.85 11.75
N THR A 461 1.48 -29.27 10.63
CA THR A 461 2.88 -29.11 10.26
C THR A 461 3.53 -28.05 11.14
N LYS A 462 4.44 -28.43 12.01
CA LYS A 462 5.19 -27.52 12.90
C LYS A 462 6.57 -27.19 12.33
N GLU A 463 7.19 -28.15 11.65
CA GLU A 463 8.51 -28.04 11.05
C GLU A 463 8.47 -28.53 9.62
N GLN A 464 9.16 -27.85 8.72
CA GLN A 464 9.24 -28.22 7.31
C GLN A 464 10.62 -27.91 6.75
N THR A 465 11.17 -28.89 6.04
CA THR A 465 12.38 -28.68 5.22
C THR A 465 11.98 -28.34 3.79
N PHE A 466 12.53 -27.23 3.29
CA PHE A 466 12.32 -26.75 1.93
C PHE A 466 13.60 -26.91 1.11
N THR A 467 13.47 -27.54 -0.07
CA THR A 467 14.58 -27.63 -1.03
C THR A 467 14.53 -26.41 -1.93
N MET A 468 15.58 -25.57 -1.85
CA MET A 468 15.66 -24.30 -2.54
C MET A 468 16.45 -24.42 -3.84
N THR A 469 15.96 -23.81 -4.90
CA THR A 469 16.74 -23.51 -6.10
C THR A 469 17.51 -22.23 -5.88
N VAL A 470 18.85 -22.28 -5.94
CA VAL A 470 19.72 -21.11 -5.81
C VAL A 470 20.11 -20.63 -7.20
N VAL A 471 19.80 -19.38 -7.51
CA VAL A 471 20.11 -18.76 -8.80
C VAL A 471 21.64 -18.62 -8.98
N GLU A 472 22.14 -18.86 -10.19
CA GLU A 472 23.56 -18.67 -10.51
C GLU A 472 23.92 -17.17 -10.48
N GLU A 473 25.21 -16.86 -10.19
CA GLU A 473 25.70 -15.48 -10.06
C GLU A 473 25.38 -14.61 -11.29
N LYS A 474 25.59 -15.17 -12.49
CA LYS A 474 25.33 -14.47 -13.77
C LYS A 474 23.86 -14.09 -13.99
N ASP A 475 22.96 -14.84 -13.38
CA ASP A 475 21.49 -14.70 -13.51
C ASP A 475 20.87 -13.98 -12.30
N ASN A 476 21.69 -13.57 -11.33
CA ASN A 476 21.25 -12.94 -10.09
C ASN A 476 20.96 -11.43 -10.30
N ASN A 477 20.02 -11.14 -11.19
CA ASN A 477 19.60 -9.79 -11.58
C ASN A 477 18.06 -9.68 -11.64
N TYR A 478 17.57 -8.44 -11.66
CA TYR A 478 16.13 -8.13 -11.65
C TYR A 478 15.34 -8.87 -12.73
N ASP A 479 15.76 -8.77 -13.99
CA ASP A 479 15.00 -9.29 -15.12
C ASP A 479 14.85 -10.82 -15.06
N PHE A 480 15.92 -11.52 -14.69
CA PHE A 480 15.89 -12.97 -14.55
C PHE A 480 14.99 -13.39 -13.37
N ILE A 481 15.17 -12.80 -12.19
CA ILE A 481 14.39 -13.12 -10.99
C ILE A 481 12.91 -12.86 -11.23
N LYS A 482 12.56 -11.73 -11.85
CA LYS A 482 11.19 -11.40 -12.24
C LYS A 482 10.61 -12.45 -13.18
N THR A 483 11.36 -12.84 -14.21
CA THR A 483 10.90 -13.83 -15.20
C THR A 483 10.57 -15.18 -14.56
N ILE A 484 11.38 -15.67 -13.63
CA ILE A 484 11.13 -16.98 -12.98
C ILE A 484 9.93 -16.91 -12.03
N THR A 485 9.65 -15.76 -11.43
CA THR A 485 8.54 -15.61 -10.50
C THR A 485 7.21 -15.34 -11.20
N GLU A 486 7.20 -14.71 -12.38
CA GLU A 486 5.99 -14.45 -13.18
C GLU A 486 5.54 -15.67 -14.00
N ARG A 487 6.44 -16.59 -14.33
CA ARG A 487 6.13 -17.81 -15.13
C ARG A 487 5.56 -18.96 -14.29
N GLN A 488 5.47 -18.80 -13.01
CA GLN A 488 5.00 -19.80 -12.06
C GLN A 488 3.52 -19.53 -11.70
#